data_96c0dcb47111288be8450b7ecd8807a4
#
_entry.id   96c0dcb47111288be8450b7ecd8807a4
#
_cell.length_a   1.000
_cell.length_b   1.000
_cell.length_c   1.000
_cell.angle_alpha   90.00
_cell.angle_beta   90.00
_cell.angle_gamma   90.00
#
_symmetry.space_group_name_H-M   'P 1'
#
loop_
_entity.id
_entity.type
_entity.pdbx_description
1 polymer ?
#
loop_
_entity_poly.entity_id
_entity_poly.type
_entity_poly.pdbx_seq_one_letter_code
_entity_poly.pdbx_strand_id
1 'polypeptide(L)'
;MNKPDGYKFVFLCGLHKSGTSPLFRILRENPGVSGFHDTGEPEEEGQFLQTVFPAAKVFGGPGRFGFAQEAHLTEESALLTTENKQKLFGEWSKYWDLAKPCLLEKSPPNLIRTRFLQAVFPDSYFLVILRHPIAVSLATAKWTGSSLESLITHWLHCHRLFELDRPHLRHVHTLKYEDLILSTETELERIYGFLGLARYSTVPLNSNGNDRYFKAWRELALETNGRRLYRDIVSKYEEQVRSYGYSLVDCEPTSSAPSAVIPSSDSTI
;
A
#
# COMPACT_ATOMS: atom_id res chain seq x y z
N MET A 1 -29.76 -11.69 -2.16
CA MET A 1 -28.82 -11.56 -3.29
C MET A 1 -27.71 -12.57 -3.07
N ASN A 2 -27.51 -13.47 -4.02
CA ASN A 2 -26.50 -14.49 -3.93
C ASN A 2 -25.11 -13.83 -3.83
N LYS A 3 -24.19 -14.50 -3.11
CA LYS A 3 -22.75 -14.26 -3.11
C LYS A 3 -22.32 -13.84 -4.52
N PRO A 4 -21.44 -12.84 -4.68
CA PRO A 4 -20.91 -12.51 -6.00
C PRO A 4 -19.92 -13.60 -6.44
N ASP A 5 -20.46 -14.78 -6.74
CA ASP A 5 -19.70 -15.91 -7.26
C ASP A 5 -19.25 -15.55 -8.67
N GLY A 6 -17.95 -15.50 -8.87
CA GLY A 6 -17.34 -15.27 -10.18
C GLY A 6 -16.39 -14.10 -10.29
N TYR A 7 -16.35 -13.18 -9.32
CA TYR A 7 -15.42 -12.06 -9.35
C TYR A 7 -14.15 -12.36 -8.56
N LYS A 8 -13.02 -11.92 -9.11
CA LYS A 8 -11.76 -11.81 -8.39
C LYS A 8 -11.65 -10.40 -7.83
N PHE A 9 -11.71 -10.25 -6.53
CA PHE A 9 -11.49 -8.96 -5.85
C PHE A 9 -10.01 -8.73 -5.65
N VAL A 10 -9.50 -7.61 -6.12
CA VAL A 10 -8.10 -7.21 -6.01
C VAL A 10 -8.00 -5.91 -5.22
N PHE A 11 -7.24 -5.92 -4.15
CA PHE A 11 -6.97 -4.75 -3.33
C PHE A 11 -5.53 -4.31 -3.50
N LEU A 12 -5.36 -3.12 -4.07
CA LEU A 12 -4.06 -2.49 -4.16
C LEU A 12 -3.79 -1.70 -2.88
N CYS A 13 -2.84 -2.19 -2.11
CA CYS A 13 -2.45 -1.71 -0.79
C CYS A 13 -1.09 -1.02 -0.84
N GLY A 14 -0.90 -0.02 -0.01
CA GLY A 14 0.36 0.70 0.14
C GLY A 14 0.11 2.10 0.67
N LEU A 15 1.06 2.67 1.40
CA LEU A 15 0.90 4.01 1.98
C LEU A 15 0.73 5.08 0.91
N HIS A 16 0.15 6.22 1.30
CA HIS A 16 0.13 7.40 0.44
C HIS A 16 1.55 7.68 -0.09
N LYS A 17 1.66 8.00 -1.37
CA LYS A 17 2.93 8.24 -2.07
C LYS A 17 3.82 7.00 -2.30
N SER A 18 3.34 5.79 -2.05
CA SER A 18 4.07 4.56 -2.37
C SER A 18 4.00 4.14 -3.84
N GLY A 19 3.23 4.83 -4.69
CA GLY A 19 3.10 4.47 -6.11
C GLY A 19 1.82 3.68 -6.43
N THR A 20 0.86 3.62 -5.51
CA THR A 20 -0.43 2.94 -5.72
C THR A 20 -1.21 3.53 -6.90
N SER A 21 -1.28 4.86 -7.06
CA SER A 21 -2.07 5.48 -8.14
C SER A 21 -1.51 5.23 -9.54
N PRO A 22 -0.19 5.31 -9.81
CA PRO A 22 0.36 4.87 -11.10
C PRO A 22 0.07 3.39 -11.40
N LEU A 23 0.30 2.50 -10.44
CA LEU A 23 0.04 1.07 -10.63
C LEU A 23 -1.45 0.78 -10.86
N PHE A 24 -2.33 1.44 -10.11
CA PHE A 24 -3.78 1.32 -10.30
C PHE A 24 -4.21 1.71 -11.72
N ARG A 25 -3.68 2.82 -12.26
CA ARG A 25 -3.98 3.26 -13.62
C ARG A 25 -3.54 2.25 -14.67
N ILE A 26 -2.34 1.69 -14.52
CA ILE A 26 -1.83 0.65 -15.42
C ILE A 26 -2.71 -0.60 -15.37
N LEU A 27 -3.01 -1.11 -14.18
CA LEU A 27 -3.78 -2.33 -14.05
C LEU A 27 -5.22 -2.19 -14.60
N ARG A 28 -5.81 -1.03 -14.45
CA ARG A 28 -7.15 -0.72 -14.94
C ARG A 28 -7.25 -0.69 -16.48
N GLU A 29 -6.13 -0.48 -17.19
CA GLU A 29 -6.08 -0.53 -18.65
C GLU A 29 -6.25 -1.96 -19.19
N ASN A 30 -5.97 -2.98 -18.37
CA ASN A 30 -6.17 -4.37 -18.77
C ASN A 30 -7.66 -4.64 -19.03
N PRO A 31 -8.05 -5.21 -20.20
CA PRO A 31 -9.44 -5.46 -20.54
C PRO A 31 -10.20 -6.31 -19.52
N GLY A 32 -9.51 -7.21 -18.80
CA GLY A 32 -10.08 -8.07 -17.78
C GLY A 32 -10.23 -7.41 -16.39
N VAL A 33 -9.80 -6.15 -16.23
CA VAL A 33 -9.81 -5.45 -14.93
C VAL A 33 -10.79 -4.29 -14.94
N SER A 34 -11.65 -4.23 -13.94
CA SER A 34 -12.47 -3.05 -13.63
C SER A 34 -11.90 -2.36 -12.40
N GLY A 35 -11.31 -1.20 -12.56
CA GLY A 35 -10.97 -0.28 -11.47
C GLY A 35 -11.93 0.90 -11.46
N PHE A 36 -12.05 1.59 -10.34
CA PHE A 36 -12.90 2.78 -10.23
C PHE A 36 -12.44 3.87 -11.20
N HIS A 37 -13.41 4.59 -11.74
CA HIS A 37 -13.20 5.57 -12.79
C HIS A 37 -14.29 6.66 -12.72
N ASP A 38 -13.86 7.91 -12.89
CA ASP A 38 -14.76 9.10 -12.93
C ASP A 38 -15.70 9.18 -11.71
N THR A 39 -15.19 8.80 -10.54
CA THR A 39 -15.98 8.76 -9.31
C THR A 39 -16.25 10.14 -8.72
N GLY A 40 -15.46 11.14 -9.10
CA GLY A 40 -15.43 12.46 -8.47
C GLY A 40 -14.69 12.52 -7.14
N GLU A 41 -14.24 11.37 -6.62
CA GLU A 41 -13.51 11.28 -5.36
C GLU A 41 -11.99 11.32 -5.56
N PRO A 42 -11.22 11.82 -4.57
CA PRO A 42 -9.77 11.93 -4.68
C PRO A 42 -9.10 10.61 -5.03
N GLU A 43 -8.28 10.62 -6.08
CA GLU A 43 -7.45 9.49 -6.53
C GLU A 43 -8.23 8.20 -6.79
N GLU A 44 -9.55 8.27 -7.01
CA GLU A 44 -10.43 7.11 -7.23
C GLU A 44 -10.35 6.09 -6.09
N GLU A 45 -10.24 6.56 -4.85
CA GLU A 45 -10.07 5.69 -3.69
C GLU A 45 -11.39 5.18 -3.15
N GLY A 46 -11.53 3.85 -3.07
CA GLY A 46 -12.74 3.20 -2.58
C GLY A 46 -13.12 3.54 -1.14
N GLN A 47 -12.17 4.00 -0.34
CA GLN A 47 -12.46 4.48 1.02
C GLN A 47 -13.45 5.66 1.07
N PHE A 48 -13.57 6.41 -0.02
CA PHE A 48 -14.52 7.53 -0.12
C PHE A 48 -15.85 7.16 -0.76
N LEU A 49 -15.92 5.98 -1.39
CA LEU A 49 -17.06 5.48 -2.15
C LEU A 49 -17.96 4.54 -1.34
N GLN A 50 -17.78 4.49 -0.03
CA GLN A 50 -18.47 3.58 0.88
C GLN A 50 -18.75 4.25 2.24
N THR A 51 -19.65 3.66 3.01
CA THR A 51 -20.08 4.16 4.32
C THR A 51 -20.01 3.09 5.43
N VAL A 52 -19.32 1.96 5.18
CA VAL A 52 -19.20 0.85 6.15
C VAL A 52 -18.10 1.12 7.17
N PHE A 53 -16.96 1.66 6.73
CA PHE A 53 -15.85 1.97 7.63
C PHE A 53 -15.31 3.40 7.41
N PRO A 54 -14.72 4.03 8.44
CA PRO A 54 -14.20 5.39 8.33
C PRO A 54 -13.03 5.47 7.35
N ALA A 55 -13.00 6.54 6.54
CA ALA A 55 -11.85 6.86 5.70
C ALA A 55 -10.63 7.31 6.54
N ALA A 56 -9.41 7.22 5.99
CA ALA A 56 -8.17 7.60 6.67
C ALA A 56 -8.21 9.00 7.28
N LYS A 57 -8.94 9.93 6.66
CA LYS A 57 -9.06 11.32 7.15
C LYS A 57 -9.64 11.41 8.57
N VAL A 58 -10.49 10.47 8.97
CA VAL A 58 -11.07 10.42 10.33
C VAL A 58 -9.99 10.14 11.38
N PHE A 59 -8.93 9.44 10.98
CA PHE A 59 -7.80 9.06 11.82
C PHE A 59 -6.56 9.94 11.57
N GLY A 60 -6.75 11.18 11.15
CA GLY A 60 -5.66 12.14 10.91
C GLY A 60 -5.06 12.11 9.49
N GLY A 61 -5.56 11.25 8.61
CA GLY A 61 -5.18 11.22 7.19
C GLY A 61 -3.77 10.67 6.90
N PRO A 62 -3.18 11.08 5.76
CA PRO A 62 -1.87 10.60 5.35
C PRO A 62 -0.79 10.79 6.43
N GLY A 63 0.03 9.76 6.66
CA GLY A 63 1.12 9.80 7.63
C GLY A 63 0.69 9.74 9.10
N ARG A 64 -0.60 9.54 9.40
CA ARG A 64 -1.13 9.51 10.78
C ARG A 64 -2.13 8.38 11.02
N PHE A 65 -2.93 8.00 10.02
CA PHE A 65 -4.08 7.12 10.18
C PHE A 65 -3.73 5.77 10.86
N GLY A 66 -2.54 5.24 10.63
CA GLY A 66 -2.11 3.97 11.19
C GLY A 66 -1.84 3.99 12.71
N PHE A 67 -1.73 5.17 13.33
CA PHE A 67 -1.55 5.28 14.78
C PHE A 67 -2.86 5.11 15.56
N ALA A 68 -4.00 5.24 14.91
CA ALA A 68 -5.29 4.96 15.52
C ALA A 68 -5.56 3.45 15.48
N GLN A 69 -5.76 2.83 16.63
CA GLN A 69 -6.05 1.40 16.74
C GLN A 69 -7.31 1.02 15.96
N GLU A 70 -8.29 1.88 15.93
CA GLU A 70 -9.57 1.69 15.23
C GLU A 70 -9.43 1.73 13.71
N ALA A 71 -8.30 2.21 13.18
CA ALA A 71 -8.03 2.19 11.74
C ALA A 71 -7.58 0.81 11.25
N HIS A 72 -7.02 -0.04 12.12
CA HIS A 72 -6.65 -1.42 11.84
C HIS A 72 -7.88 -2.32 11.97
N LEU A 73 -8.36 -2.84 10.85
CA LEU A 73 -9.55 -3.70 10.80
C LEU A 73 -9.15 -5.14 10.46
N THR A 74 -9.69 -6.08 11.24
CA THR A 74 -9.50 -7.52 11.06
C THR A 74 -10.85 -8.24 10.91
N GLU A 75 -10.84 -9.56 10.78
CA GLU A 75 -12.05 -10.38 10.82
C GLU A 75 -12.81 -10.32 12.15
N GLU A 76 -12.17 -9.79 13.20
CA GLU A 76 -12.79 -9.62 14.51
C GLU A 76 -13.55 -8.28 14.66
N SER A 77 -13.47 -7.42 13.64
CA SER A 77 -14.13 -6.12 13.65
C SER A 77 -15.66 -6.27 13.79
N ALA A 78 -16.27 -5.51 14.68
CA ALA A 78 -17.73 -5.42 14.83
C ALA A 78 -18.43 -4.93 13.54
N LEU A 79 -17.68 -4.33 12.60
CA LEU A 79 -18.19 -3.95 11.28
C LEU A 79 -18.39 -5.15 10.34
N LEU A 80 -17.90 -6.34 10.70
CA LEU A 80 -18.00 -7.53 9.86
C LEU A 80 -19.36 -8.20 10.02
N THR A 81 -20.42 -7.56 9.53
CA THR A 81 -21.78 -8.10 9.50
C THR A 81 -22.21 -8.45 8.09
N THR A 82 -23.22 -9.32 7.95
CA THR A 82 -23.79 -9.66 6.63
C THR A 82 -24.33 -8.42 5.91
N GLU A 83 -24.96 -7.52 6.65
CA GLU A 83 -25.47 -6.27 6.12
C GLU A 83 -24.35 -5.38 5.59
N ASN A 84 -23.28 -5.21 6.35
CA ASN A 84 -22.13 -4.39 5.93
C ASN A 84 -21.37 -5.00 4.73
N LYS A 85 -21.29 -6.33 4.63
CA LYS A 85 -20.73 -6.99 3.44
C LYS A 85 -21.54 -6.66 2.19
N GLN A 86 -22.87 -6.78 2.27
CA GLN A 86 -23.77 -6.46 1.16
C GLN A 86 -23.72 -4.97 0.81
N LYS A 87 -23.71 -4.12 1.83
CA LYS A 87 -23.63 -2.67 1.68
C LYS A 87 -22.34 -2.24 0.97
N LEU A 88 -21.18 -2.73 1.43
CA LEU A 88 -19.89 -2.40 0.84
C LEU A 88 -19.81 -2.81 -0.64
N PHE A 89 -20.23 -4.03 -0.95
CA PHE A 89 -20.31 -4.47 -2.36
C PHE A 89 -21.29 -3.62 -3.16
N GLY A 90 -22.48 -3.34 -2.62
CA GLY A 90 -23.50 -2.53 -3.30
C GLY A 90 -23.07 -1.08 -3.53
N GLU A 91 -22.27 -0.49 -2.65
CA GLU A 91 -21.74 0.86 -2.81
C GLU A 91 -20.64 0.89 -3.87
N TRP A 92 -19.68 -0.04 -3.84
CA TRP A 92 -18.58 -0.11 -4.80
C TRP A 92 -19.00 -0.59 -6.19
N SER A 93 -19.99 -1.49 -6.29
CA SER A 93 -20.49 -2.02 -7.57
C SER A 93 -21.10 -0.96 -8.48
N LYS A 94 -21.44 0.21 -7.95
CA LYS A 94 -21.91 1.35 -8.74
C LYS A 94 -20.80 1.93 -9.65
N TYR A 95 -19.54 1.64 -9.33
CA TYR A 95 -18.37 2.19 -10.00
C TYR A 95 -17.54 1.12 -10.71
N TRP A 96 -17.82 -0.16 -10.49
CA TRP A 96 -17.21 -1.26 -11.23
C TRP A 96 -18.03 -1.64 -12.45
N ASP A 97 -17.34 -1.95 -13.54
CA ASP A 97 -17.91 -2.67 -14.68
C ASP A 97 -17.98 -4.16 -14.32
N LEU A 98 -19.16 -4.62 -13.95
CA LEU A 98 -19.41 -6.00 -13.53
C LEU A 98 -19.39 -7.01 -14.70
N ALA A 99 -19.20 -6.58 -15.94
CA ALA A 99 -18.92 -7.49 -17.05
C ALA A 99 -17.47 -8.02 -17.03
N LYS A 100 -16.60 -7.40 -16.24
CA LYS A 100 -15.19 -7.78 -16.11
C LYS A 100 -14.98 -8.72 -14.94
N PRO A 101 -14.12 -9.76 -15.07
CA PRO A 101 -13.93 -10.77 -14.03
C PRO A 101 -13.11 -10.30 -12.83
N CYS A 102 -12.30 -9.25 -12.97
CA CYS A 102 -11.41 -8.74 -11.94
C CYS A 102 -11.85 -7.35 -11.48
N LEU A 103 -12.21 -7.20 -10.22
CA LEU A 103 -12.67 -5.96 -9.60
C LEU A 103 -11.55 -5.39 -8.71
N LEU A 104 -10.95 -4.30 -9.16
CA LEU A 104 -9.80 -3.66 -8.53
C LEU A 104 -10.22 -2.45 -7.69
N GLU A 105 -9.83 -2.44 -6.44
CA GLU A 105 -9.96 -1.30 -5.52
C GLU A 105 -8.59 -0.85 -5.03
N LYS A 106 -8.42 0.46 -4.82
CA LYS A 106 -7.20 1.05 -4.31
C LYS A 106 -7.52 2.10 -3.25
N SER A 107 -7.02 1.86 -2.04
CA SER A 107 -6.99 2.85 -0.96
C SER A 107 -5.75 2.64 -0.09
N PRO A 108 -4.98 3.68 0.25
CA PRO A 108 -3.78 3.53 1.08
C PRO A 108 -4.01 2.83 2.42
N PRO A 109 -5.11 3.08 3.16
CA PRO A 109 -5.37 2.39 4.42
C PRO A 109 -5.70 0.91 4.29
N ASN A 110 -5.90 0.36 3.08
CA ASN A 110 -6.08 -1.08 2.89
C ASN A 110 -4.88 -1.88 3.40
N LEU A 111 -3.70 -1.27 3.46
CA LEU A 111 -2.50 -1.90 4.01
C LEU A 111 -2.70 -2.47 5.43
N ILE A 112 -3.55 -1.83 6.22
CA ILE A 112 -3.87 -2.27 7.60
C ILE A 112 -5.33 -2.72 7.75
N ARG A 113 -5.98 -3.15 6.64
CA ARG A 113 -7.37 -3.65 6.60
C ARG A 113 -7.50 -4.94 5.80
N THR A 114 -6.37 -5.57 5.46
CA THR A 114 -6.32 -6.74 4.60
C THR A 114 -7.15 -7.90 5.13
N ARG A 115 -7.06 -8.19 6.44
CA ARG A 115 -7.84 -9.27 7.09
C ARG A 115 -9.34 -8.99 7.04
N PHE A 116 -9.76 -7.76 7.31
CA PHE A 116 -11.17 -7.35 7.21
C PHE A 116 -11.68 -7.48 5.77
N LEU A 117 -10.92 -6.97 4.79
CA LEU A 117 -11.30 -7.04 3.38
C LEU A 117 -11.39 -8.50 2.90
N GLN A 118 -10.47 -9.37 3.32
CA GLN A 118 -10.56 -10.80 3.02
C GLN A 118 -11.79 -11.45 3.67
N ALA A 119 -12.17 -11.05 4.88
CA ALA A 119 -13.35 -11.58 5.54
C ALA A 119 -14.65 -11.08 4.91
N VAL A 120 -14.65 -9.88 4.30
CA VAL A 120 -15.78 -9.37 3.50
C VAL A 120 -15.86 -10.08 2.15
N PHE A 121 -14.72 -10.19 1.45
CA PHE A 121 -14.57 -10.77 0.12
C PHE A 121 -13.62 -11.98 0.19
N PRO A 122 -14.12 -13.17 0.53
CA PRO A 122 -13.31 -14.38 0.54
C PRO A 122 -12.61 -14.58 -0.81
N ASP A 123 -11.40 -15.11 -0.79
CA ASP A 123 -10.57 -15.34 -1.98
C ASP A 123 -10.10 -14.05 -2.69
N SER A 124 -10.08 -12.93 -1.96
CA SER A 124 -9.48 -11.69 -2.46
C SER A 124 -7.96 -11.78 -2.59
N TYR A 125 -7.44 -10.96 -3.51
CA TYR A 125 -6.02 -10.85 -3.85
C TYR A 125 -5.49 -9.50 -3.38
N PHE A 126 -4.35 -9.50 -2.70
CA PHE A 126 -3.72 -8.29 -2.19
C PHE A 126 -2.42 -8.03 -2.95
N LEU A 127 -2.38 -6.88 -3.64
CA LEU A 127 -1.17 -6.33 -4.23
C LEU A 127 -0.63 -5.27 -3.27
N VAL A 128 0.52 -5.54 -2.66
CA VAL A 128 1.09 -4.65 -1.64
C VAL A 128 2.35 -4.00 -2.18
N ILE A 129 2.28 -2.68 -2.41
CA ILE A 129 3.41 -1.91 -2.91
C ILE A 129 4.11 -1.17 -1.76
N LEU A 130 5.40 -1.48 -1.58
CA LEU A 130 6.30 -0.76 -0.71
C LEU A 130 7.07 0.28 -1.53
N ARG A 131 7.50 1.34 -0.87
CA ARG A 131 8.44 2.32 -1.41
C ARG A 131 9.35 2.81 -0.31
N HIS A 132 10.55 3.21 -0.68
CA HIS A 132 11.57 3.69 0.26
C HIS A 132 11.00 4.69 1.27
N PRO A 133 11.19 4.48 2.60
CA PRO A 133 10.56 5.30 3.65
C PRO A 133 10.90 6.79 3.54
N ILE A 134 12.12 7.14 3.12
CA ILE A 134 12.50 8.55 2.90
C ILE A 134 11.65 9.18 1.78
N ALA A 135 11.47 8.48 0.68
CA ALA A 135 10.67 9.00 -0.44
C ALA A 135 9.20 9.20 -0.05
N VAL A 136 8.61 8.21 0.65
CA VAL A 136 7.24 8.28 1.16
C VAL A 136 7.09 9.42 2.17
N SER A 137 8.01 9.50 3.14
CA SER A 137 7.95 10.49 4.22
C SER A 137 8.11 11.92 3.70
N LEU A 138 9.14 12.20 2.89
CA LEU A 138 9.35 13.53 2.32
C LEU A 138 8.23 13.94 1.35
N ALA A 139 7.66 12.99 0.61
CA ALA A 139 6.51 13.27 -0.25
C ALA A 139 5.26 13.60 0.58
N THR A 140 5.04 12.92 1.71
CA THR A 140 3.87 13.09 2.57
C THR A 140 4.00 14.34 3.43
N ALA A 141 5.19 14.70 3.91
CA ALA A 141 5.44 15.89 4.71
C ALA A 141 4.91 17.18 4.06
N LYS A 142 4.98 17.26 2.72
CA LYS A 142 4.48 18.42 1.95
C LYS A 142 2.97 18.67 2.12
N TRP A 143 2.22 17.67 2.54
CA TRP A 143 0.75 17.76 2.66
C TRP A 143 0.26 17.82 4.10
N THR A 144 1.04 17.31 5.05
CA THR A 144 0.52 17.00 6.39
C THR A 144 1.12 17.87 7.48
N GLY A 145 2.22 18.55 7.22
CA GLY A 145 2.98 19.27 8.25
C GLY A 145 3.55 18.36 9.36
N SER A 146 3.50 17.03 9.18
CA SER A 146 4.05 16.07 10.13
C SER A 146 5.59 16.08 10.06
N SER A 147 6.26 15.85 11.21
CA SER A 147 7.71 15.72 11.24
C SER A 147 8.17 14.49 10.45
N LEU A 148 9.38 14.55 9.91
CA LEU A 148 9.96 13.44 9.15
C LEU A 148 10.07 12.17 10.00
N GLU A 149 10.45 12.32 11.28
CA GLU A 149 10.52 11.20 12.22
C GLU A 149 9.15 10.54 12.42
N SER A 150 8.08 11.33 12.62
CA SER A 150 6.72 10.80 12.75
C SER A 150 6.29 10.03 11.50
N LEU A 151 6.65 10.51 10.31
CA LEU A 151 6.29 9.86 9.05
C LEU A 151 7.03 8.55 8.83
N ILE A 152 8.32 8.47 9.21
CA ILE A 152 9.09 7.23 9.18
C ILE A 152 8.52 6.23 10.19
N THR A 153 8.16 6.69 11.39
CA THR A 153 7.50 5.86 12.42
C THR A 153 6.17 5.32 11.91
N HIS A 154 5.37 6.16 11.25
CA HIS A 154 4.10 5.72 10.66
C HIS A 154 4.31 4.69 9.55
N TRP A 155 5.33 4.88 8.69
CA TRP A 155 5.68 3.92 7.65
C TRP A 155 6.02 2.56 8.27
N LEU A 156 6.92 2.52 9.26
CA LEU A 156 7.30 1.30 9.95
C LEU A 156 6.12 0.64 10.66
N HIS A 157 5.30 1.44 11.34
CA HIS A 157 4.14 0.94 12.07
C HIS A 157 3.11 0.26 11.15
N CYS A 158 2.73 0.92 10.07
CA CYS A 158 1.76 0.34 9.14
C CYS A 158 2.27 -0.93 8.45
N HIS A 159 3.55 -0.96 8.04
CA HIS A 159 4.12 -2.16 7.42
C HIS A 159 4.27 -3.30 8.45
N ARG A 160 4.61 -2.98 9.71
CA ARG A 160 4.62 -3.97 10.78
C ARG A 160 3.23 -4.58 11.03
N LEU A 161 2.17 -3.76 11.06
CA LEU A 161 0.80 -4.27 11.16
C LEU A 161 0.47 -5.22 9.99
N PHE A 162 0.85 -4.82 8.77
CA PHE A 162 0.67 -5.67 7.60
C PHE A 162 1.44 -7.00 7.72
N GLU A 163 2.69 -6.99 8.18
CA GLU A 163 3.46 -8.24 8.36
C GLU A 163 2.85 -9.17 9.43
N LEU A 164 2.21 -8.60 10.47
CA LEU A 164 1.43 -9.38 11.44
C LEU A 164 0.15 -9.96 10.82
N ASP A 165 -0.49 -9.25 9.90
CA ASP A 165 -1.70 -9.69 9.21
C ASP A 165 -1.40 -10.72 8.10
N ARG A 166 -0.24 -10.62 7.45
CA ARG A 166 0.14 -11.41 6.28
C ARG A 166 -0.02 -12.92 6.40
N PRO A 167 0.33 -13.58 7.53
CA PRO A 167 0.13 -15.03 7.70
C PRO A 167 -1.35 -15.48 7.64
N HIS A 168 -2.29 -14.55 7.84
CA HIS A 168 -3.72 -14.83 7.78
C HIS A 168 -4.33 -14.64 6.38
N LEU A 169 -3.54 -14.16 5.42
CA LEU A 169 -4.00 -13.86 4.07
C LEU A 169 -3.71 -15.02 3.11
N ARG A 170 -4.65 -15.26 2.18
CA ARG A 170 -4.56 -16.38 1.22
C ARG A 170 -3.72 -16.03 0.00
N HIS A 171 -3.95 -14.84 -0.58
CA HIS A 171 -3.32 -14.42 -1.81
C HIS A 171 -2.69 -13.04 -1.63
N VAL A 172 -1.37 -13.01 -1.51
CA VAL A 172 -0.58 -11.77 -1.34
C VAL A 172 0.58 -11.76 -2.30
N HIS A 173 0.71 -10.67 -3.04
CA HIS A 173 1.89 -10.36 -3.84
C HIS A 173 2.45 -9.01 -3.37
N THR A 174 3.69 -9.02 -2.92
CA THR A 174 4.40 -7.82 -2.44
C THR A 174 5.42 -7.41 -3.49
N LEU A 175 5.47 -6.11 -3.80
CA LEU A 175 6.43 -5.53 -4.75
C LEU A 175 7.01 -4.23 -4.22
N LYS A 176 8.21 -3.88 -4.69
CA LYS A 176 8.81 -2.57 -4.44
C LYS A 176 8.50 -1.60 -5.58
N TYR A 177 8.20 -0.35 -5.24
CA TYR A 177 8.03 0.72 -6.22
C TYR A 177 9.27 0.89 -7.10
N GLU A 178 10.43 0.73 -6.50
CA GLU A 178 11.74 0.83 -7.16
C GLU A 178 11.88 -0.23 -8.26
N ASP A 179 11.52 -1.49 -7.98
CA ASP A 179 11.54 -2.57 -8.97
C ASP A 179 10.52 -2.31 -10.09
N LEU A 180 9.33 -1.81 -9.72
CA LEU A 180 8.29 -1.47 -10.68
C LEU A 180 8.73 -0.38 -11.68
N ILE A 181 9.45 0.65 -11.25
CA ILE A 181 9.92 1.71 -12.15
C ILE A 181 11.17 1.32 -12.96
N LEU A 182 12.03 0.45 -12.41
CA LEU A 182 13.24 -0.02 -13.09
C LEU A 182 12.95 -1.12 -14.11
N SER A 183 11.97 -1.97 -13.83
CA SER A 183 11.64 -3.16 -14.61
C SER A 183 10.13 -3.33 -14.76
N THR A 184 9.43 -2.28 -15.20
CA THR A 184 7.96 -2.21 -15.26
C THR A 184 7.34 -3.44 -15.91
N GLU A 185 7.86 -3.89 -17.06
CA GLU A 185 7.28 -5.03 -17.78
C GLU A 185 7.42 -6.33 -16.99
N THR A 186 8.56 -6.57 -16.36
CA THR A 186 8.82 -7.77 -15.57
C THR A 186 7.91 -7.81 -14.33
N GLU A 187 7.75 -6.68 -13.64
CA GLU A 187 6.87 -6.60 -12.47
C GLU A 187 5.40 -6.77 -12.86
N LEU A 188 4.97 -6.19 -13.97
CA LEU A 188 3.61 -6.38 -14.46
C LEU A 188 3.35 -7.82 -14.89
N GLU A 189 4.33 -8.51 -15.49
CA GLU A 189 4.20 -9.93 -15.82
C GLU A 189 3.99 -10.79 -14.56
N ARG A 190 4.74 -10.51 -13.48
CA ARG A 190 4.55 -11.16 -12.18
C ARG A 190 3.16 -10.89 -11.59
N ILE A 191 2.70 -9.64 -11.65
CA ILE A 191 1.38 -9.24 -11.18
C ILE A 191 0.27 -9.93 -11.99
N TYR A 192 0.35 -9.91 -13.32
CA TYR A 192 -0.66 -10.57 -14.16
C TYR A 192 -0.66 -12.09 -13.98
N GLY A 193 0.53 -12.70 -13.83
CA GLY A 193 0.66 -14.12 -13.48
C GLY A 193 0.01 -14.45 -12.13
N PHE A 194 0.26 -13.64 -11.11
CA PHE A 194 -0.36 -13.78 -9.78
C PHE A 194 -1.90 -13.64 -9.85
N LEU A 195 -2.39 -12.71 -10.65
CA LEU A 195 -3.83 -12.50 -10.84
C LEU A 195 -4.47 -13.50 -11.81
N GLY A 196 -3.68 -14.31 -12.53
CA GLY A 196 -4.19 -15.19 -13.57
C GLY A 196 -4.83 -14.42 -14.74
N LEU A 197 -4.30 -13.24 -15.07
CA LEU A 197 -4.75 -12.40 -16.15
C LEU A 197 -3.81 -12.50 -17.35
N ALA A 198 -4.33 -12.30 -18.54
CA ALA A 198 -3.51 -12.14 -19.73
C ALA A 198 -2.62 -10.89 -19.60
N ARG A 199 -1.38 -10.99 -20.07
CA ARG A 199 -0.46 -9.85 -20.12
C ARG A 199 -1.07 -8.72 -20.95
N TYR A 200 -0.96 -7.51 -20.45
CA TYR A 200 -1.33 -6.30 -21.14
C TYR A 200 -0.13 -5.34 -21.14
N SER A 201 0.28 -4.89 -22.32
CA SER A 201 1.43 -3.99 -22.45
C SER A 201 1.02 -2.56 -22.09
N THR A 202 1.91 -1.85 -21.43
CA THR A 202 1.71 -0.46 -21.03
C THR A 202 2.97 0.37 -21.26
N VAL A 203 2.84 1.68 -21.10
CA VAL A 203 3.98 2.60 -21.15
C VAL A 203 4.78 2.48 -19.85
N PRO A 204 6.12 2.33 -19.92
CA PRO A 204 6.96 2.29 -18.73
C PRO A 204 6.79 3.52 -17.85
N LEU A 205 6.86 3.32 -16.53
CA LEU A 205 6.83 4.39 -15.56
C LEU A 205 8.15 5.19 -15.57
N ASN A 206 8.07 6.46 -15.13
CA ASN A 206 9.26 7.30 -15.02
C ASN A 206 10.18 6.78 -13.90
N SER A 207 11.45 6.48 -14.24
CA SER A 207 12.45 5.91 -13.34
C SER A 207 12.96 6.86 -12.24
N ASN A 208 12.79 8.19 -12.39
CA ASN A 208 13.38 9.19 -11.48
C ASN A 208 12.50 9.54 -10.27
N GLY A 209 11.57 8.67 -9.91
CA GLY A 209 10.58 8.95 -8.88
C GLY A 209 11.13 9.24 -7.47
N ASN A 210 12.32 8.72 -7.12
CA ASN A 210 12.94 8.85 -5.80
C ASN A 210 14.05 9.91 -5.73
N ASP A 211 14.70 10.26 -6.83
CA ASP A 211 15.95 11.03 -6.87
C ASP A 211 15.90 12.34 -6.09
N ARG A 212 14.84 13.12 -6.28
CA ARG A 212 14.66 14.40 -5.56
C ARG A 212 14.56 14.24 -4.04
N TYR A 213 14.01 13.11 -3.57
CA TYR A 213 13.87 12.83 -2.15
C TYR A 213 15.17 12.34 -1.55
N PHE A 214 15.89 11.49 -2.26
CA PHE A 214 17.22 11.04 -1.84
C PHE A 214 18.23 12.19 -1.83
N LYS A 215 18.15 13.09 -2.82
CA LYS A 215 18.95 14.31 -2.83
C LYS A 215 18.66 15.17 -1.59
N ALA A 216 17.39 15.46 -1.30
CA ALA A 216 17.00 16.25 -0.15
C ALA A 216 17.41 15.59 1.18
N TRP A 217 17.36 14.27 1.27
CA TRP A 217 17.82 13.52 2.46
C TRP A 217 19.34 13.62 2.65
N ARG A 218 20.12 13.50 1.58
CA ARG A 218 21.57 13.69 1.62
C ARG A 218 21.97 15.12 1.98
N GLU A 219 21.26 16.12 1.45
CA GLU A 219 21.47 17.52 1.79
C GLU A 219 21.21 17.78 3.27
N LEU A 220 20.15 17.19 3.84
CA LEU A 220 19.86 17.28 5.29
C LEU A 220 21.04 16.77 6.15
N ALA A 221 21.74 15.73 5.71
CA ALA A 221 22.93 15.20 6.41
C ALA A 221 24.12 16.17 6.41
N LEU A 222 24.19 17.08 5.44
CA LEU A 222 25.27 18.05 5.27
C LEU A 222 24.97 19.38 5.97
N GLU A 223 23.71 19.74 6.14
CA GLU A 223 23.28 20.97 6.78
C GLU A 223 23.58 20.99 8.28
N THR A 224 24.04 22.13 8.80
CA THR A 224 24.39 22.27 10.23
C THR A 224 23.21 21.93 11.15
N ASN A 225 22.03 22.43 10.82
CA ASN A 225 20.81 22.18 11.61
C ASN A 225 20.15 20.83 11.30
N GLY A 226 20.30 20.30 10.08
CA GLY A 226 19.72 19.04 9.63
C GLY A 226 20.48 17.80 10.09
N ARG A 227 21.80 17.93 10.25
CA ARG A 227 22.71 16.79 10.57
C ARG A 227 22.33 16.05 11.85
N ARG A 228 21.84 16.77 12.86
CA ARG A 228 21.39 16.14 14.11
C ARG A 228 20.17 15.28 13.84
N LEU A 229 19.15 15.83 13.19
CA LEU A 229 17.93 15.11 12.83
C LEU A 229 18.24 13.87 11.98
N TYR A 230 19.10 14.01 10.96
CA TYR A 230 19.57 12.89 10.15
C TYR A 230 20.16 11.77 11.00
N ARG A 231 21.14 12.08 11.87
CA ARG A 231 21.80 11.09 12.73
C ARG A 231 20.83 10.42 13.70
N ASP A 232 19.94 11.20 14.32
CA ASP A 232 18.96 10.69 15.27
C ASP A 232 18.01 9.70 14.57
N ILE A 233 17.53 10.02 13.38
CA ILE A 233 16.66 9.15 12.58
C ILE A 233 17.42 7.88 12.16
N VAL A 234 18.61 8.00 11.60
CA VAL A 234 19.41 6.84 11.16
C VAL A 234 19.69 5.92 12.34
N SER A 235 20.20 6.48 13.45
CA SER A 235 20.52 5.69 14.66
C SER A 235 19.33 4.93 15.21
N LYS A 236 18.13 5.49 15.10
CA LYS A 236 16.91 4.92 15.69
C LYS A 236 16.22 3.90 14.79
N TYR A 237 16.27 4.09 13.46
CA TYR A 237 15.39 3.37 12.55
C TYR A 237 16.11 2.55 11.47
N GLU A 238 17.42 2.69 11.28
CA GLU A 238 18.15 2.02 10.20
C GLU A 238 17.96 0.50 10.23
N GLU A 239 18.10 -0.14 11.39
CA GLU A 239 17.95 -1.59 11.53
C GLU A 239 16.55 -2.05 11.14
N GLN A 240 15.51 -1.34 11.60
CA GLN A 240 14.13 -1.64 11.27
C GLN A 240 13.86 -1.44 9.78
N VAL A 241 14.40 -0.40 9.17
CA VAL A 241 14.25 -0.13 7.74
C VAL A 241 14.95 -1.19 6.89
N ARG A 242 16.12 -1.67 7.35
CA ARG A 242 16.88 -2.76 6.70
C ARG A 242 16.09 -4.07 6.65
N SER A 243 15.25 -4.38 7.64
CA SER A 243 14.41 -5.57 7.61
C SER A 243 13.41 -5.59 6.45
N TYR A 244 13.09 -4.41 5.88
CA TYR A 244 12.28 -4.27 4.66
C TYR A 244 13.12 -4.17 3.37
N GLY A 245 14.44 -4.35 3.47
CA GLY A 245 15.36 -4.28 2.33
C GLY A 245 15.59 -2.87 1.81
N TYR A 246 15.54 -1.86 2.69
CA TYR A 246 15.91 -0.48 2.43
C TYR A 246 17.02 -0.02 3.40
N SER A 247 17.67 1.11 3.11
CA SER A 247 18.64 1.72 4.01
C SER A 247 18.47 3.23 4.04
N LEU A 248 18.50 3.81 5.24
CA LEU A 248 18.49 5.28 5.42
C LEU A 248 19.85 5.90 5.13
N VAL A 249 20.92 5.11 5.16
CA VAL A 249 22.30 5.54 4.88
C VAL A 249 22.60 5.43 3.39
N ASP A 250 22.28 4.29 2.81
CA ASP A 250 22.46 3.99 1.40
C ASP A 250 21.11 4.02 0.70
N CYS A 251 20.77 5.17 0.12
CA CYS A 251 19.53 5.38 -0.59
C CYS A 251 19.59 4.94 -2.07
N GLU A 252 20.61 4.18 -2.46
CA GLU A 252 20.66 3.57 -3.79
C GLU A 252 19.63 2.44 -3.88
N PRO A 253 18.99 2.21 -5.03
CA PRO A 253 18.13 1.06 -5.20
C PRO A 253 18.98 -0.21 -5.09
N THR A 254 18.85 -0.94 -4.00
CA THR A 254 19.45 -2.28 -3.90
C THR A 254 18.75 -3.19 -4.88
N SER A 255 19.48 -3.70 -5.87
CA SER A 255 18.99 -4.75 -6.77
C SER A 255 18.44 -5.89 -5.91
N SER A 256 17.22 -6.31 -6.20
CA SER A 256 16.41 -7.26 -5.47
C SER A 256 17.19 -8.51 -5.03
N ALA A 257 17.44 -8.64 -3.72
CA ALA A 257 17.48 -9.95 -3.10
C ALA A 257 16.04 -10.38 -2.82
N PRO A 258 15.67 -11.65 -3.05
CA PRO A 258 14.33 -12.13 -2.75
C PRO A 258 14.01 -11.93 -1.28
N SER A 259 12.77 -11.54 -1.00
CA SER A 259 12.24 -11.30 0.35
C SER A 259 12.67 -12.40 1.32
N ALA A 260 13.58 -12.06 2.23
CA ALA A 260 13.91 -12.92 3.33
C ALA A 260 12.67 -13.01 4.24
N VAL A 261 12.21 -14.24 4.48
CA VAL A 261 11.26 -14.56 5.52
C VAL A 261 11.86 -14.05 6.84
N ILE A 262 11.21 -13.08 7.46
CA ILE A 262 11.60 -12.62 8.80
C ILE A 262 11.37 -13.80 9.76
N PRO A 263 12.42 -14.30 10.47
CA PRO A 263 12.20 -15.34 11.46
C PRO A 263 11.30 -14.80 12.57
N SER A 264 10.29 -15.54 12.94
CA SER A 264 9.49 -15.31 14.13
C SER A 264 10.44 -15.30 15.34
N SER A 265 10.69 -14.12 15.90
CA SER A 265 11.33 -14.03 17.22
C SER A 265 10.31 -14.54 18.23
N ASP A 266 10.62 -15.69 18.82
CA ASP A 266 9.92 -16.26 19.96
C ASP A 266 9.66 -15.22 21.04
N SER A 267 8.45 -15.29 21.52
CA SER A 267 7.96 -14.68 22.74
C SER A 267 8.88 -15.00 23.92
N THR A 268 9.39 -13.99 24.59
CA THR A 268 9.63 -14.13 26.03
C THR A 268 9.42 -12.80 26.72
N ILE A 269 8.36 -12.78 27.56
CA ILE A 269 7.92 -11.87 28.60
C ILE A 269 7.28 -10.55 28.14
#